data_8de5012bb20c87dc410d916220d3f7ab
#
_entry.id   8de5012bb20c87dc410d916220d3f7ab
#
_cell.length_a   1.000
_cell.length_b   1.000
_cell.length_c   1.000
_cell.angle_alpha   90.00
_cell.angle_beta   90.00
_cell.angle_gamma   90.00
#
_symmetry.space_group_name_H-M   'P 1'
#
loop_
_entity.id
_entity.type
_entity.pdbx_description
1 polymer ?
#
loop_
_entity_poly.entity_id
_entity_poly.type
_entity_poly.pdbx_seq_one_letter_code
_entity_poly.pdbx_strand_id
1 'polypeptide(L)'
;MILPPIPTPFDREGRLDEEAFRELAQALEPLVDGLLVYGSNGEGVHLTPEERARGLRALRPRKPFLVGLMEETLPQAEGALLEAKAAGAMALLATPPRYHHGSLGAGLLRYYEALAEMMPLFLYHVPQNTKVDLPLEAVEALAPHPNVLGIKDSSGDLSRIAFYQ
;
A
#
# COMPACT_ATOMS: atom_id res chain seq x y z
N MET A 1 8.03 15.11 4.15
CA MET A 1 8.52 13.74 3.99
C MET A 1 8.30 13.29 2.56
N ILE A 2 9.34 12.76 1.91
CA ILE A 2 9.32 12.30 0.51
C ILE A 2 9.41 10.78 0.50
N LEU A 3 8.34 10.11 0.02
CA LEU A 3 8.20 8.65 -0.07
C LEU A 3 7.85 8.26 -1.51
N PRO A 4 8.80 8.22 -2.44
CA PRO A 4 8.51 7.87 -3.83
C PRO A 4 8.05 6.41 -3.96
N PRO A 5 7.06 6.15 -4.81
CA PRO A 5 6.76 4.79 -5.23
C PRO A 5 7.84 4.31 -6.19
N ILE A 6 8.52 3.22 -5.85
CA ILE A 6 9.56 2.64 -6.69
C ILE A 6 8.99 1.52 -7.57
N PRO A 7 9.49 1.36 -8.80
CA PRO A 7 9.13 0.23 -9.65
C PRO A 7 9.70 -1.09 -9.09
N THR A 8 9.10 -2.19 -9.49
CA THR A 8 9.60 -3.53 -9.23
C THR A 8 10.36 -4.03 -10.46
N PRO A 9 11.67 -4.23 -10.39
CA PRO A 9 12.43 -4.71 -11.53
C PRO A 9 12.15 -6.19 -11.83
N PHE A 10 12.14 -6.51 -13.13
CA PHE A 10 12.06 -7.89 -13.64
C PHE A 10 13.21 -8.17 -14.58
N ASP A 11 13.65 -9.43 -14.61
CA ASP A 11 14.63 -9.90 -15.58
C ASP A 11 14.00 -10.06 -16.98
N ARG A 12 14.81 -10.48 -17.96
CA ARG A 12 14.35 -10.67 -19.34
C ARG A 12 13.34 -11.80 -19.49
N GLU A 13 13.30 -12.71 -18.56
CA GLU A 13 12.36 -13.82 -18.48
C GLU A 13 11.08 -13.47 -17.71
N GLY A 14 10.95 -12.22 -17.24
CA GLY A 14 9.78 -11.72 -16.50
C GLY A 14 9.74 -12.17 -15.05
N ARG A 15 10.85 -12.59 -14.46
CA ARG A 15 10.95 -12.95 -13.04
C ARG A 15 11.45 -11.76 -12.23
N LEU A 16 11.02 -11.65 -10.97
CA LEU A 16 11.50 -10.62 -10.06
C LEU A 16 13.03 -10.61 -10.00
N ASP A 17 13.64 -9.47 -10.33
CA ASP A 17 15.08 -9.23 -10.17
C ASP A 17 15.35 -8.65 -8.78
N GLU A 18 15.63 -9.53 -7.83
CA GLU A 18 15.85 -9.18 -6.42
C GLU A 18 17.11 -8.33 -6.22
N GLU A 19 18.14 -8.50 -7.05
CA GLU A 19 19.38 -7.72 -7.00
C GLU A 19 19.13 -6.28 -7.45
N ALA A 20 18.53 -6.11 -8.62
CA ALA A 20 18.19 -4.80 -9.16
C ALA A 20 17.20 -4.05 -8.23
N PHE A 21 16.27 -4.77 -7.57
CA PHE A 21 15.35 -4.17 -6.62
C PHE A 21 16.06 -3.60 -5.40
N ARG A 22 17.00 -4.34 -4.85
CA ARG A 22 17.85 -3.90 -3.74
C ARG A 22 18.71 -2.70 -4.14
N GLU A 23 19.39 -2.77 -5.30
CA GLU A 23 20.24 -1.70 -5.80
C GLU A 23 19.46 -0.41 -6.05
N LEU A 24 18.27 -0.50 -6.63
CA LEU A 24 17.38 0.64 -6.84
C LEU A 24 17.02 1.32 -5.51
N ALA A 25 16.62 0.54 -4.51
CA ALA A 25 16.33 1.08 -3.18
C ALA A 25 17.52 1.80 -2.57
N GLN A 26 18.69 1.17 -2.60
CA GLN A 26 19.93 1.75 -2.06
C GLN A 26 20.35 3.02 -2.79
N ALA A 27 20.16 3.10 -4.10
CA ALA A 27 20.47 4.30 -4.89
C ALA A 27 19.56 5.48 -4.56
N LEU A 28 18.30 5.21 -4.22
CA LEU A 28 17.32 6.25 -3.89
C LEU A 28 17.40 6.73 -2.44
N GLU A 29 17.78 5.86 -1.50
CA GLU A 29 17.78 6.18 -0.07
C GLU A 29 18.49 7.49 0.31
N PRO A 30 19.62 7.90 -0.29
CA PRO A 30 20.24 9.19 0.04
C PRO A 30 19.40 10.41 -0.33
N LEU A 31 18.45 10.25 -1.25
CA LEU A 31 17.68 11.33 -1.87
C LEU A 31 16.28 11.50 -1.27
N VAL A 32 15.82 10.56 -0.42
CA VAL A 32 14.43 10.47 0.04
C VAL A 32 14.35 10.20 1.55
N ASP A 33 13.18 10.42 2.13
CA ASP A 33 12.94 10.12 3.55
C ASP A 33 12.56 8.65 3.79
N GLY A 34 12.06 7.98 2.77
CA GLY A 34 11.68 6.57 2.79
C GLY A 34 11.20 6.10 1.41
N LEU A 35 10.68 4.90 1.32
CA LEU A 35 10.26 4.27 0.07
C LEU A 35 8.82 3.78 0.15
N LEU A 36 8.12 3.74 -0.98
CA LEU A 36 6.88 2.99 -1.15
C LEU A 36 7.10 1.88 -2.16
N VAL A 37 7.01 0.63 -1.70
CA VAL A 37 7.14 -0.55 -2.55
C VAL A 37 5.78 -1.19 -2.81
N TYR A 38 5.64 -1.87 -3.93
CA TYR A 38 4.42 -2.60 -4.32
C TYR A 38 3.15 -1.75 -4.36
N GLY A 39 3.30 -0.43 -4.52
CA GLY A 39 2.19 0.44 -4.91
C GLY A 39 1.78 0.21 -6.37
N SER A 40 0.91 1.06 -6.92
CA SER A 40 0.48 0.97 -8.33
C SER A 40 1.66 1.05 -9.29
N ASN A 41 2.62 1.96 -9.05
CA ASN A 41 3.82 2.08 -9.88
C ASN A 41 4.81 0.91 -9.67
N GLY A 42 4.76 0.27 -8.52
CA GLY A 42 5.55 -0.94 -8.21
C GLY A 42 4.86 -2.23 -8.66
N GLU A 43 3.72 -2.13 -9.33
CA GLU A 43 2.99 -3.24 -9.92
C GLU A 43 2.66 -4.38 -8.93
N GLY A 44 2.47 -4.03 -7.64
CA GLY A 44 2.27 -5.00 -6.57
C GLY A 44 1.12 -5.99 -6.80
N VAL A 45 0.10 -5.59 -7.59
CA VAL A 45 -1.03 -6.45 -7.95
C VAL A 45 -0.69 -7.55 -8.95
N HIS A 46 0.45 -7.47 -9.61
CA HIS A 46 0.90 -8.43 -10.63
C HIS A 46 1.90 -9.46 -10.07
N LEU A 47 2.34 -9.27 -8.83
CA LEU A 47 3.25 -10.18 -8.15
C LEU A 47 2.48 -11.31 -7.44
N THR A 48 3.01 -12.51 -7.52
CA THR A 48 2.56 -13.60 -6.64
C THR A 48 2.96 -13.31 -5.19
N PRO A 49 2.26 -13.92 -4.20
CA PRO A 49 2.66 -13.79 -2.79
C PRO A 49 4.13 -14.17 -2.56
N GLU A 50 4.61 -15.23 -3.21
CA GLU A 50 5.99 -15.70 -3.10
C GLU A 50 7.00 -14.69 -3.64
N GLU A 51 6.71 -14.04 -4.78
CA GLU A 51 7.55 -12.98 -5.35
C GLU A 51 7.59 -11.76 -4.44
N ARG A 52 6.43 -11.33 -3.91
CA ARG A 52 6.37 -10.24 -2.95
C ARG A 52 7.21 -10.52 -1.71
N ALA A 53 7.07 -11.70 -1.12
CA ALA A 53 7.84 -12.10 0.06
C ALA A 53 9.35 -12.14 -0.25
N ARG A 54 9.77 -12.66 -1.43
CA ARG A 54 11.18 -12.68 -1.84
C ARG A 54 11.74 -11.28 -2.00
N GLY A 55 11.03 -10.42 -2.71
CA GLY A 55 11.45 -9.04 -2.94
C GLY A 55 11.55 -8.23 -1.64
N LEU A 56 10.59 -8.38 -0.71
CA LEU A 56 10.66 -7.72 0.60
C LEU A 56 11.90 -8.20 1.39
N ARG A 57 12.22 -9.48 1.37
CA ARG A 57 13.46 -10.00 2.00
C ARG A 57 14.73 -9.48 1.34
N ALA A 58 14.72 -9.31 0.02
CA ALA A 58 15.87 -8.82 -0.74
C ALA A 58 16.10 -7.31 -0.57
N LEU A 59 15.03 -6.54 -0.38
CA LEU A 59 15.04 -5.07 -0.36
C LEU A 59 16.00 -4.49 0.70
N ARG A 60 15.96 -5.00 1.93
CA ARG A 60 16.82 -4.59 3.06
C ARG A 60 17.05 -3.08 3.16
N PRO A 61 16.00 -2.26 3.21
CA PRO A 61 16.13 -0.82 3.19
C PRO A 61 16.71 -0.32 4.51
N ARG A 62 17.48 0.78 4.45
CA ARG A 62 17.99 1.50 5.63
C ARG A 62 17.04 2.61 6.06
N LYS A 63 16.16 3.03 5.17
CA LYS A 63 15.13 4.06 5.41
C LYS A 63 13.80 3.40 5.71
N PRO A 64 12.88 4.09 6.42
CA PRO A 64 11.51 3.63 6.57
C PRO A 64 10.87 3.34 5.21
N PHE A 65 9.99 2.35 5.15
CA PHE A 65 9.27 2.07 3.92
C PHE A 65 7.84 1.66 4.17
N LEU A 66 6.99 1.93 3.19
CA LEU A 66 5.61 1.52 3.11
C LEU A 66 5.47 0.38 2.11
N VAL A 67 4.49 -0.48 2.34
CA VAL A 67 4.13 -1.56 1.41
C VAL A 67 2.71 -1.33 0.89
N GLY A 68 2.54 -1.34 -0.43
CA GLY A 68 1.22 -1.33 -1.06
C GLY A 68 0.47 -2.63 -0.76
N LEU A 69 -0.78 -2.50 -0.30
CA LEU A 69 -1.70 -3.59 -0.02
C LEU A 69 -2.94 -3.41 -0.88
N MET A 70 -3.16 -4.33 -1.82
CA MET A 70 -4.20 -4.23 -2.85
C MET A 70 -5.03 -5.51 -2.95
N GLU A 71 -5.26 -6.17 -1.81
CA GLU A 71 -5.93 -7.47 -1.71
C GLU A 71 -7.46 -7.33 -1.69
N GLU A 72 -8.15 -8.36 -2.16
CA GLU A 72 -9.61 -8.37 -2.27
C GLU A 72 -10.31 -8.90 -1.02
N THR A 73 -9.60 -9.67 -0.19
CA THR A 73 -10.18 -10.30 1.00
C THR A 73 -9.28 -10.10 2.22
N LEU A 74 -9.89 -10.12 3.41
CA LEU A 74 -9.13 -10.02 4.66
C LEU A 74 -8.06 -11.12 4.80
N PRO A 75 -8.32 -12.42 4.54
CA PRO A 75 -7.28 -13.43 4.67
C PRO A 75 -6.07 -13.19 3.74
N GLN A 76 -6.29 -12.71 2.52
CA GLN A 76 -5.20 -12.34 1.61
C GLN A 76 -4.43 -11.13 2.14
N ALA A 77 -5.15 -10.12 2.60
CA ALA A 77 -4.59 -8.90 3.16
C ALA A 77 -3.77 -9.18 4.44
N GLU A 78 -4.26 -10.05 5.31
CA GLU A 78 -3.54 -10.50 6.51
C GLU A 78 -2.23 -11.19 6.16
N GLY A 79 -2.23 -12.09 5.17
CA GLY A 79 -1.02 -12.76 4.69
C GLY A 79 0.03 -11.75 4.20
N ALA A 80 -0.36 -10.84 3.32
CA ALA A 80 0.53 -9.80 2.78
C ALA A 80 1.02 -8.81 3.86
N LEU A 81 0.15 -8.48 4.83
CA LEU A 81 0.48 -7.64 5.98
C LEU A 81 1.56 -8.30 6.86
N LEU A 82 1.41 -9.58 7.15
CA LEU A 82 2.39 -10.32 7.97
C LEU A 82 3.76 -10.35 7.29
N GLU A 83 3.81 -10.50 5.96
CA GLU A 83 5.06 -10.41 5.18
C GLU A 83 5.68 -9.02 5.27
N ALA A 84 4.88 -7.96 5.10
CA ALA A 84 5.32 -6.57 5.22
C ALA A 84 5.88 -6.29 6.62
N LYS A 85 5.18 -6.74 7.67
CA LYS A 85 5.60 -6.61 9.07
C LYS A 85 6.90 -7.35 9.36
N ALA A 86 7.02 -8.58 8.86
CA ALA A 86 8.26 -9.38 9.01
C ALA A 86 9.46 -8.74 8.30
N ALA A 87 9.23 -8.02 7.19
CA ALA A 87 10.26 -7.27 6.48
C ALA A 87 10.61 -5.91 7.14
N GLY A 88 9.88 -5.52 8.18
CA GLY A 88 10.12 -4.26 8.89
C GLY A 88 9.47 -3.04 8.25
N ALA A 89 8.42 -3.21 7.46
CA ALA A 89 7.66 -2.09 6.92
C ALA A 89 7.07 -1.22 8.04
N MET A 90 7.13 0.10 7.87
CA MET A 90 6.63 1.08 8.82
C MET A 90 5.08 1.10 8.84
N ALA A 91 4.47 1.02 7.68
CA ALA A 91 3.03 1.04 7.51
C ALA A 91 2.63 0.45 6.16
N LEU A 92 1.34 0.21 5.99
CA LEU A 92 0.74 -0.17 4.72
C LEU A 92 0.19 1.05 3.98
N LEU A 93 0.10 0.94 2.66
CA LEU A 93 -0.73 1.80 1.82
C LEU A 93 -1.83 0.93 1.21
N ALA A 94 -3.02 0.94 1.81
CA ALA A 94 -4.08 -0.02 1.53
C ALA A 94 -5.18 0.56 0.63
N THR A 95 -5.46 -0.09 -0.50
CA THR A 95 -6.65 0.22 -1.32
C THR A 95 -7.89 -0.48 -0.76
N PRO A 96 -9.10 0.01 -1.08
CA PRO A 96 -10.32 -0.77 -0.84
C PRO A 96 -10.34 -2.02 -1.72
N PRO A 97 -11.06 -3.10 -1.32
CA PRO A 97 -11.39 -4.21 -2.21
C PRO A 97 -12.14 -3.73 -3.45
N ARG A 98 -11.84 -4.28 -4.63
CA ARG A 98 -12.28 -3.72 -5.93
C ARG A 98 -13.39 -4.52 -6.59
N TYR A 99 -13.35 -5.85 -6.47
CA TYR A 99 -14.22 -6.72 -7.28
C TYR A 99 -15.72 -6.43 -7.03
N HIS A 100 -16.10 -6.24 -5.78
CA HIS A 100 -17.47 -5.90 -5.40
C HIS A 100 -17.66 -4.40 -5.13
N HIS A 101 -17.02 -3.54 -5.90
CA HIS A 101 -16.98 -2.08 -5.70
C HIS A 101 -18.35 -1.41 -5.51
N GLY A 102 -19.41 -1.94 -6.11
CA GLY A 102 -20.76 -1.38 -5.98
C GLY A 102 -21.53 -1.78 -4.71
N SER A 103 -20.98 -2.65 -3.84
CA SER A 103 -21.72 -3.23 -2.71
C SER A 103 -20.91 -3.35 -1.41
N LEU A 104 -19.84 -2.57 -1.25
CA LEU A 104 -18.96 -2.68 -0.08
C LEU A 104 -19.64 -2.29 1.23
N GLY A 105 -20.44 -1.21 1.22
CA GLY A 105 -21.20 -0.77 2.41
C GLY A 105 -20.38 -0.77 3.70
N ALA A 106 -20.95 -1.28 4.80
CA ALA A 106 -20.27 -1.42 6.07
C ALA A 106 -19.09 -2.40 6.07
N GLY A 107 -18.96 -3.23 5.02
CA GLY A 107 -17.80 -4.11 4.83
C GLY A 107 -16.51 -3.36 4.61
N LEU A 108 -16.57 -2.18 4.01
CA LEU A 108 -15.42 -1.31 3.78
C LEU A 108 -14.78 -0.85 5.10
N LEU A 109 -15.58 -0.38 6.05
CA LEU A 109 -15.09 0.04 7.37
C LEU A 109 -14.44 -1.14 8.09
N ARG A 110 -15.14 -2.27 8.18
CA ARG A 110 -14.62 -3.50 8.83
C ARG A 110 -13.31 -3.98 8.21
N TYR A 111 -13.16 -3.84 6.89
CA TYR A 111 -11.91 -4.20 6.21
C TYR A 111 -10.74 -3.34 6.72
N TYR A 112 -10.89 -2.02 6.74
CA TYR A 112 -9.83 -1.13 7.18
C TYR A 112 -9.58 -1.18 8.70
N GLU A 113 -10.63 -1.30 9.51
CA GLU A 113 -10.52 -1.50 10.95
C GLU A 113 -9.70 -2.75 11.28
N ALA A 114 -10.02 -3.88 10.64
CA ALA A 114 -9.28 -5.13 10.85
C ALA A 114 -7.79 -5.00 10.46
N LEU A 115 -7.46 -4.31 9.39
CA LEU A 115 -6.07 -4.04 9.02
C LEU A 115 -5.39 -3.11 10.01
N ALA A 116 -6.06 -2.06 10.46
CA ALA A 116 -5.53 -1.08 11.40
C ALA A 116 -5.25 -1.68 12.78
N GLU A 117 -6.04 -2.67 13.22
CA GLU A 117 -5.77 -3.42 14.45
C GLU A 117 -4.44 -4.19 14.39
N MET A 118 -3.98 -4.56 13.21
CA MET A 118 -2.78 -5.38 13.02
C MET A 118 -1.51 -4.56 12.76
N MET A 119 -1.62 -3.43 12.04
CA MET A 119 -0.47 -2.61 11.61
C MET A 119 -0.90 -1.18 11.24
N PRO A 120 -0.04 -0.16 11.45
CA PRO A 120 -0.29 1.18 10.92
C PRO A 120 -0.51 1.18 9.42
N LEU A 121 -1.45 2.01 8.95
CA LEU A 121 -1.76 2.13 7.53
C LEU A 121 -2.14 3.55 7.10
N PHE A 122 -1.94 3.81 5.81
CA PHE A 122 -2.55 4.90 5.08
C PHE A 122 -3.68 4.36 4.20
N LEU A 123 -4.82 5.01 4.19
CA LEU A 123 -5.87 4.74 3.22
C LEU A 123 -5.37 5.14 1.82
N TYR A 124 -5.69 4.35 0.80
CA TYR A 124 -5.30 4.70 -0.57
C TYR A 124 -6.54 4.86 -1.46
N HIS A 125 -6.88 6.12 -1.73
CA HIS A 125 -7.95 6.48 -2.65
C HIS A 125 -7.40 6.66 -4.06
N VAL A 126 -7.75 5.74 -4.96
CA VAL A 126 -7.31 5.73 -6.37
C VAL A 126 -8.45 5.19 -7.25
N PRO A 127 -9.58 5.94 -7.37
CA PRO A 127 -10.82 5.44 -7.96
C PRO A 127 -10.69 5.07 -9.44
N GLN A 128 -9.76 5.69 -10.18
CA GLN A 128 -9.49 5.31 -11.57
C GLN A 128 -9.01 3.86 -11.70
N ASN A 129 -8.34 3.32 -10.69
CA ASN A 129 -7.82 1.94 -10.70
C ASN A 129 -8.76 0.98 -9.96
N THR A 130 -9.29 1.40 -8.81
CA THR A 130 -10.09 0.53 -7.94
C THR A 130 -11.57 0.49 -8.33
N LYS A 131 -12.07 1.50 -9.06
CA LYS A 131 -13.50 1.75 -9.30
C LYS A 131 -14.31 1.95 -8.01
N VAL A 132 -13.63 2.15 -6.90
CA VAL A 132 -14.22 2.49 -5.61
C VAL A 132 -13.94 3.95 -5.34
N ASP A 133 -14.98 4.74 -5.24
CA ASP A 133 -14.92 6.07 -4.64
C ASP A 133 -15.01 5.89 -3.12
N LEU A 134 -13.88 6.15 -2.43
CA LEU A 134 -13.82 5.98 -0.98
C LEU A 134 -14.68 7.08 -0.33
N PRO A 135 -15.84 6.74 0.30
CA PRO A 135 -16.73 7.74 0.86
C PRO A 135 -16.04 8.59 1.91
N LEU A 136 -16.30 9.90 1.92
CA LEU A 136 -15.73 10.81 2.92
C LEU A 136 -16.13 10.42 4.33
N GLU A 137 -17.37 9.96 4.51
CA GLU A 137 -17.89 9.48 5.80
C GLU A 137 -17.11 8.24 6.30
N ALA A 138 -16.63 7.39 5.40
CA ALA A 138 -15.78 6.26 5.77
C ALA A 138 -14.39 6.72 6.20
N VAL A 139 -13.83 7.74 5.54
CA VAL A 139 -12.55 8.35 5.94
C VAL A 139 -12.68 9.01 7.31
N GLU A 140 -13.76 9.77 7.54
CA GLU A 140 -14.06 10.41 8.82
C GLU A 140 -14.21 9.39 9.95
N ALA A 141 -14.93 8.29 9.71
CA ALA A 141 -15.10 7.23 10.69
C ALA A 141 -13.80 6.51 11.06
N LEU A 142 -12.87 6.39 10.10
CA LEU A 142 -11.57 5.74 10.31
C LEU A 142 -10.49 6.67 10.88
N ALA A 143 -10.61 7.98 10.68
CA ALA A 143 -9.61 8.96 11.10
C ALA A 143 -9.25 8.94 12.60
N PRO A 144 -10.19 8.66 13.55
CA PRO A 144 -9.85 8.57 14.96
C PRO A 144 -9.03 7.33 15.35
N HIS A 145 -8.93 6.33 14.47
CA HIS A 145 -8.20 5.12 14.78
C HIS A 145 -6.69 5.40 14.85
N PRO A 146 -5.98 5.04 15.96
CA PRO A 146 -4.59 5.44 16.19
C PRO A 146 -3.60 4.91 15.14
N ASN A 147 -3.95 3.82 14.46
CA ASN A 147 -3.13 3.22 13.40
C ASN A 147 -3.54 3.65 11.99
N VAL A 148 -4.56 4.49 11.82
CA VAL A 148 -4.86 5.14 10.54
C VAL A 148 -4.08 6.45 10.49
N LEU A 149 -2.94 6.42 9.79
CA LEU A 149 -1.96 7.52 9.80
C LEU A 149 -2.34 8.65 8.84
N GLY A 150 -3.29 8.43 7.94
CA GLY A 150 -3.73 9.41 6.95
C GLY A 150 -4.23 8.75 5.67
N ILE A 151 -4.32 9.56 4.63
CA ILE A 151 -4.80 9.14 3.31
C ILE A 151 -3.87 9.62 2.20
N LYS A 152 -3.62 8.73 1.22
CA LYS A 152 -3.08 9.12 -0.08
C LYS A 152 -4.25 9.19 -1.06
N ASP A 153 -4.54 10.37 -1.55
CA ASP A 153 -5.57 10.60 -2.56
C ASP A 153 -4.93 10.83 -3.94
N SER A 154 -5.29 9.99 -4.88
CA SER A 154 -4.86 10.05 -6.29
C SER A 154 -6.06 10.25 -7.23
N SER A 155 -7.22 10.67 -6.73
CA SER A 155 -8.42 10.93 -7.54
C SER A 155 -8.27 12.10 -8.50
N GLY A 156 -7.45 13.09 -8.14
CA GLY A 156 -7.38 14.37 -8.82
C GLY A 156 -8.47 15.37 -8.41
N ASP A 157 -9.35 15.00 -7.50
CA ASP A 157 -10.39 15.88 -6.96
C ASP A 157 -9.84 16.73 -5.82
N LEU A 158 -9.49 17.98 -6.12
CA LEU A 158 -8.94 18.92 -5.14
C LEU A 158 -9.93 19.31 -4.03
N SER A 159 -11.24 19.15 -4.25
CA SER A 159 -12.25 19.46 -3.22
C SER A 159 -12.12 18.54 -1.99
N ARG A 160 -11.63 17.32 -2.18
CA ARG A 160 -11.40 16.36 -1.11
C ARG A 160 -10.27 16.77 -0.17
N ILE A 161 -9.28 17.53 -0.66
CA ILE A 161 -8.15 18.00 0.16
C ILE A 161 -8.63 18.88 1.31
N ALA A 162 -9.62 19.74 1.07
CA ALA A 162 -10.18 20.59 2.11
C ALA A 162 -10.90 19.80 3.22
N PHE A 163 -11.39 18.61 2.89
CA PHE A 163 -12.03 17.73 3.85
C PHE A 163 -11.03 17.00 4.76
N TYR A 164 -9.83 16.70 4.26
CA TYR A 164 -8.80 15.95 4.99
C TYR A 164 -8.00 16.80 6.00
N GLN A 165 -8.26 18.10 6.08
CA GLN A 165 -7.63 19.03 7.03
C GLN A 165 -8.36 19.07 8.36
#